data_758a44b42d3cea22bfa516e312638be2
#
_entry.id   758a44b42d3cea22bfa516e312638be2
#
_cell.length_a   1.000
_cell.length_b   1.000
_cell.length_c   1.000
_cell.angle_alpha   90.00
_cell.angle_beta   90.00
_cell.angle_gamma   90.00
#
_symmetry.space_group_name_H-M   'P 1'
#
loop_
_entity.id
_entity.type
_entity.pdbx_description
1 polymer ?
#
loop_
_entity_poly.entity_id
_entity_poly.type
_entity_poly.pdbx_seq_one_letter_code
_entity_poly.pdbx_strand_id
1 'polypeptide(L)'
;MDTIAKEADIITLHVPLTKEGRFATRHLADHAFFDKLERKPWFINSCRGAVHDTQALLQAKRTGKISELIIDCWENEPDIDRELLSEATIATPHIAGFSADGKANGTRMCLENIGCFFGIRIEKIKEVIPPAPTNPFFDLGQFKEHRWKKPS
;
A
#
# COMPACT_ATOMS: atom_id res chain seq x y z
N MET A 1 6.00 4.06 17.32
CA MET A 1 5.27 2.83 16.96
C MET A 1 4.21 2.46 18.00
N ASP A 2 4.48 2.56 19.31
CA ASP A 2 3.55 2.11 20.35
C ASP A 2 2.21 2.85 20.33
N THR A 3 2.19 4.17 20.15
CA THR A 3 0.94 4.95 20.02
C THR A 3 0.10 4.49 18.82
N ILE A 4 0.75 4.29 17.66
CA ILE A 4 0.07 3.79 16.46
C ILE A 4 -0.56 2.41 16.73
N ALA A 5 0.19 1.50 17.35
CA ALA A 5 -0.29 0.16 17.63
C ALA A 5 -1.50 0.13 18.57
N LYS A 6 -1.60 1.08 19.51
CA LYS A 6 -2.68 1.14 20.49
C LYS A 6 -3.91 1.89 20.03
N GLU A 7 -3.74 2.93 19.22
CA GLU A 7 -4.80 3.91 18.95
C GLU A 7 -5.31 3.95 17.51
N ALA A 8 -4.55 3.37 16.55
CA ALA A 8 -4.93 3.45 15.16
C ALA A 8 -6.06 2.47 14.80
N ASP A 9 -7.04 2.95 14.04
CA ASP A 9 -8.08 2.14 13.41
C ASP A 9 -7.69 1.75 11.97
N ILE A 10 -6.78 2.52 11.36
CA ILE A 10 -6.20 2.24 10.04
C ILE A 10 -4.70 2.47 10.13
N ILE A 11 -3.91 1.50 9.69
CA ILE A 11 -2.45 1.57 9.59
C ILE A 11 -2.06 1.44 8.13
N THR A 12 -1.38 2.45 7.59
CA THR A 12 -0.88 2.45 6.23
C THR A 12 0.62 2.73 6.21
N LEU A 13 1.35 1.94 5.42
CA LEU A 13 2.81 2.04 5.32
C LEU A 13 3.21 2.86 4.08
N HIS A 14 4.08 3.88 4.30
CA HIS A 14 4.57 4.79 3.25
C HIS A 14 6.07 5.09 3.39
N VAL A 15 6.84 4.11 3.83
CA VAL A 15 8.29 4.24 4.03
C VAL A 15 9.08 3.56 2.92
N PRO A 16 10.29 4.04 2.59
CA PRO A 16 11.20 3.30 1.71
C PRO A 16 11.67 2.03 2.41
N LEU A 17 12.05 1.00 1.64
CA LEU A 17 12.67 -0.19 2.18
C LEU A 17 14.16 0.07 2.45
N THR A 18 14.53 0.16 3.72
CA THR A 18 15.90 0.29 4.19
C THR A 18 16.25 -0.94 5.03
N LYS A 19 17.32 -1.66 4.64
CA LYS A 19 17.67 -2.94 5.26
C LYS A 19 18.51 -2.78 6.52
N GLU A 20 19.28 -1.71 6.63
CA GLU A 20 20.31 -1.52 7.66
C GLU A 20 20.25 -0.10 8.26
N GLY A 21 20.91 0.07 9.42
CA GLY A 21 21.03 1.33 10.10
C GLY A 21 19.91 1.59 11.12
N ARG A 22 20.04 2.71 11.84
CA ARG A 22 19.14 3.10 12.94
C ARG A 22 17.67 3.20 12.53
N PHE A 23 17.41 3.50 11.28
CA PHE A 23 16.07 3.69 10.72
C PHE A 23 15.73 2.62 9.67
N ALA A 24 16.23 1.40 9.87
CA ALA A 24 15.86 0.27 9.04
C ALA A 24 14.34 0.07 9.08
N THR A 25 13.78 -0.20 7.91
CA THR A 25 12.33 -0.39 7.74
C THR A 25 11.98 -1.82 7.30
N ARG A 26 12.99 -2.64 7.00
CA ARG A 26 12.75 -4.06 6.73
C ARG A 26 12.10 -4.70 7.96
N HIS A 27 10.97 -5.35 7.74
CA HIS A 27 10.15 -5.95 8.79
C HIS A 27 9.83 -4.99 9.94
N LEU A 28 9.59 -3.71 9.59
CA LEU A 28 9.15 -2.70 10.55
C LEU A 28 7.83 -3.10 11.24
N ALA A 29 6.94 -3.73 10.48
CA ALA A 29 5.74 -4.38 10.99
C ALA A 29 6.03 -5.88 11.15
N ASP A 30 6.60 -6.24 12.28
CA ASP A 30 6.97 -7.59 12.71
C ASP A 30 5.98 -8.16 13.76
N HIS A 31 6.26 -9.33 14.27
CA HIS A 31 5.47 -9.95 15.35
C HIS A 31 5.31 -9.02 16.55
N ALA A 32 6.40 -8.37 16.98
CA ALA A 32 6.36 -7.50 18.16
C ALA A 32 5.49 -6.26 17.94
N PHE A 33 5.40 -5.77 16.71
CA PHE A 33 4.48 -4.70 16.34
C PHE A 33 3.03 -5.17 16.35
N PHE A 34 2.72 -6.29 15.69
CA PHE A 34 1.36 -6.79 15.58
C PHE A 34 0.79 -7.24 16.94
N ASP A 35 1.61 -7.80 17.81
CA ASP A 35 1.18 -8.21 19.16
C ASP A 35 0.68 -7.04 20.01
N LYS A 36 1.20 -5.83 19.76
CA LYS A 36 0.79 -4.61 20.46
C LYS A 36 -0.51 -4.00 19.96
N LEU A 37 -1.10 -4.51 18.88
CA LEU A 37 -2.34 -3.96 18.33
C LEU A 37 -3.52 -4.19 19.28
N GLU A 38 -4.25 -3.12 19.61
CA GLU A 38 -5.38 -3.15 20.54
C GLU A 38 -6.73 -2.97 19.83
N ARG A 39 -6.79 -2.24 18.70
CA ARG A 39 -8.03 -1.84 18.03
C ARG A 39 -8.42 -2.64 16.78
N LYS A 40 -7.70 -3.70 16.45
CA LYS A 40 -7.93 -4.50 15.22
C LYS A 40 -8.00 -3.63 13.96
N PRO A 41 -6.94 -2.86 13.65
CA PRO A 41 -6.97 -1.92 12.55
C PRO A 41 -7.09 -2.61 11.20
N TRP A 42 -7.47 -1.83 10.19
CA TRP A 42 -7.16 -2.15 8.80
C TRP A 42 -5.66 -1.97 8.59
N PHE A 43 -5.02 -2.91 7.89
CA PHE A 43 -3.60 -2.82 7.57
C PHE A 43 -3.40 -2.72 6.07
N ILE A 44 -2.71 -1.65 5.64
CA ILE A 44 -2.50 -1.32 4.24
C ILE A 44 -1.01 -1.24 3.95
N ASN A 45 -0.52 -2.04 2.99
CA ASN A 45 0.84 -1.91 2.48
C ASN A 45 0.85 -1.70 0.97
N SER A 46 1.12 -0.46 0.57
CA SER A 46 1.33 -0.05 -0.82
C SER A 46 2.71 0.58 -1.04
N CYS A 47 3.68 0.30 -0.15
CA CYS A 47 5.02 0.88 -0.27
C CYS A 47 6.07 -0.12 -0.74
N ARG A 48 6.41 -1.15 0.05
CA ARG A 48 7.33 -2.24 -0.30
C ARG A 48 6.97 -3.47 0.53
N GLY A 49 7.00 -4.65 -0.08
CA GLY A 49 6.60 -5.90 0.56
C GLY A 49 7.35 -6.17 1.86
N ALA A 50 8.67 -6.18 1.82
CA ALA A 50 9.51 -6.48 2.98
C ALA A 50 9.51 -5.40 4.09
N VAL A 51 8.61 -4.41 4.05
CA VAL A 51 8.36 -3.52 5.20
C VAL A 51 7.50 -4.21 6.25
N HIS A 52 6.65 -5.14 5.87
CA HIS A 52 6.02 -6.09 6.80
C HIS A 52 6.73 -7.46 6.75
N ASP A 53 6.63 -8.21 7.81
CA ASP A 53 6.95 -9.63 7.85
C ASP A 53 5.68 -10.41 7.48
N THR A 54 5.74 -11.18 6.41
CA THR A 54 4.58 -11.92 5.87
C THR A 54 4.00 -12.91 6.88
N GLN A 55 4.85 -13.63 7.62
CA GLN A 55 4.39 -14.63 8.60
C GLN A 55 3.78 -13.96 9.84
N ALA A 56 4.36 -12.86 10.29
CA ALA A 56 3.82 -12.05 11.37
C ALA A 56 2.44 -11.48 11.01
N LEU A 57 2.30 -10.98 9.76
CA LEU A 57 1.05 -10.43 9.26
C LEU A 57 -0.05 -11.49 9.17
N LEU A 58 0.27 -12.67 8.63
CA LEU A 58 -0.65 -13.81 8.59
C LEU A 58 -1.09 -14.25 9.99
N GLN A 59 -0.16 -14.34 10.91
CA GLN A 59 -0.49 -14.67 12.29
C GLN A 59 -1.41 -13.61 12.92
N ALA A 60 -1.12 -12.34 12.71
CA ALA A 60 -1.95 -11.24 13.22
C ALA A 60 -3.39 -11.29 12.65
N LYS A 61 -3.54 -11.64 11.37
CA LYS A 61 -4.86 -11.83 10.74
C LYS A 61 -5.59 -13.02 11.35
N ARG A 62 -4.94 -14.19 11.48
CA ARG A 62 -5.52 -15.41 12.07
C ARG A 62 -5.94 -15.24 13.54
N THR A 63 -5.16 -14.49 14.30
CA THR A 63 -5.46 -14.22 15.73
C THR A 63 -6.43 -13.06 15.95
N GLY A 64 -6.91 -12.45 14.86
CA GLY A 64 -7.88 -11.35 14.94
C GLY A 64 -7.30 -10.03 15.45
N LYS A 65 -5.98 -9.85 15.38
CA LYS A 65 -5.29 -8.59 15.67
C LYS A 65 -5.51 -7.54 14.59
N ILE A 66 -5.80 -7.97 13.37
CA ILE A 66 -6.08 -7.14 12.21
C ILE A 66 -7.45 -7.52 11.66
N SER A 67 -8.29 -6.53 11.34
CA SER A 67 -9.59 -6.77 10.73
C SER A 67 -9.51 -7.02 9.24
N GLU A 68 -8.84 -6.13 8.48
CA GLU A 68 -8.78 -6.19 7.03
C GLU A 68 -7.34 -5.99 6.52
N LEU A 69 -6.99 -6.68 5.42
CA LEU A 69 -5.71 -6.59 4.75
C LEU A 69 -5.87 -6.01 3.35
N ILE A 70 -5.13 -4.94 3.06
CA ILE A 70 -5.05 -4.32 1.73
C ILE A 70 -3.58 -4.32 1.33
N ILE A 71 -3.20 -5.18 0.39
CA ILE A 71 -1.82 -5.42 0.03
C ILE A 71 -1.61 -5.19 -1.47
N ASP A 72 -0.73 -4.25 -1.78
CA ASP A 72 -0.27 -3.98 -3.14
C ASP A 72 1.17 -4.43 -3.35
N CYS A 73 2.00 -4.39 -2.31
CA CYS A 73 3.40 -4.77 -2.35
C CYS A 73 3.66 -6.01 -1.50
N TRP A 74 4.32 -7.01 -2.09
CA TRP A 74 4.48 -8.34 -1.52
C TRP A 74 5.95 -8.65 -1.22
N GLU A 75 6.23 -9.48 -0.23
CA GLU A 75 7.56 -10.05 -0.11
C GLU A 75 7.81 -11.06 -1.22
N ASN A 76 9.07 -11.15 -1.64
CA ASN A 76 9.57 -12.12 -2.62
C ASN A 76 8.90 -12.04 -4.00
N GLU A 77 8.40 -10.86 -4.41
CA GLU A 77 7.90 -10.68 -5.78
C GLU A 77 8.90 -11.19 -6.83
N PRO A 78 8.48 -11.93 -7.86
CA PRO A 78 7.09 -12.28 -8.21
C PRO A 78 6.54 -13.53 -7.49
N ASP A 79 7.34 -14.25 -6.72
CA ASP A 79 6.95 -15.50 -6.02
C ASP A 79 6.32 -15.18 -4.66
N ILE A 80 5.16 -14.56 -4.70
CA ILE A 80 4.44 -14.08 -3.51
C ILE A 80 3.85 -15.22 -2.69
N ASP A 81 3.66 -14.97 -1.40
CA ASP A 81 2.98 -15.91 -0.51
C ASP A 81 1.48 -16.01 -0.88
N ARG A 82 1.06 -17.22 -1.25
CA ARG A 82 -0.30 -17.50 -1.73
C ARG A 82 -1.33 -17.46 -0.60
N GLU A 83 -0.92 -17.75 0.61
CA GLU A 83 -1.81 -17.66 1.75
C GLU A 83 -2.11 -16.19 2.07
N LEU A 84 -1.09 -15.33 2.09
CA LEU A 84 -1.31 -13.89 2.26
C LEU A 84 -2.20 -13.32 1.15
N LEU A 85 -2.02 -13.78 -0.09
CA LEU A 85 -2.90 -13.39 -1.21
C LEU A 85 -4.36 -13.80 -0.95
N SER A 86 -4.60 -14.99 -0.39
CA SER A 86 -5.96 -15.49 -0.12
C SER A 86 -6.61 -14.80 1.08
N GLU A 87 -5.84 -14.33 2.05
CA GLU A 87 -6.31 -13.62 3.24
C GLU A 87 -6.49 -12.11 3.01
N ALA A 88 -5.91 -11.55 1.94
CA ALA A 88 -6.06 -10.14 1.62
C ALA A 88 -7.50 -9.81 1.17
N THR A 89 -8.08 -8.79 1.79
CA THR A 89 -9.39 -8.25 1.41
C THR A 89 -9.32 -7.56 0.06
N ILE A 90 -8.25 -6.82 -0.18
CA ILE A 90 -7.90 -6.24 -1.49
C ILE A 90 -6.43 -6.59 -1.76
N ALA A 91 -6.21 -7.25 -2.89
CA ALA A 91 -4.89 -7.62 -3.38
C ALA A 91 -4.66 -7.00 -4.75
N THR A 92 -3.57 -6.27 -4.94
CA THR A 92 -3.19 -5.69 -6.23
C THR A 92 -1.73 -6.04 -6.56
N PRO A 93 -1.37 -6.11 -7.85
CA PRO A 93 -0.05 -6.60 -8.27
C PRO A 93 0.99 -5.47 -8.36
N HIS A 94 1.26 -4.79 -7.25
CA HIS A 94 2.23 -3.71 -7.09
C HIS A 94 2.03 -2.56 -8.09
N ILE A 95 0.82 -2.03 -8.16
CA ILE A 95 0.40 -1.00 -9.13
C ILE A 95 0.03 0.35 -8.50
N ALA A 96 -0.08 0.43 -7.18
CA ALA A 96 -0.58 1.63 -6.48
C ALA A 96 0.24 2.91 -6.78
N GLY A 97 1.55 2.77 -7.02
CA GLY A 97 2.44 3.89 -7.40
C GLY A 97 2.70 4.01 -8.90
N PHE A 98 2.07 3.20 -9.75
CA PHE A 98 2.45 3.07 -11.16
C PHE A 98 1.34 3.50 -12.14
N SER A 99 0.40 4.32 -11.72
CA SER A 99 -0.62 4.89 -12.61
C SER A 99 -0.09 6.09 -13.38
N ALA A 100 -0.63 6.31 -14.58
CA ALA A 100 -0.33 7.50 -15.39
C ALA A 100 -0.70 8.80 -14.63
N ASP A 101 -1.85 8.78 -13.94
CA ASP A 101 -2.31 9.89 -13.10
C ASP A 101 -1.35 10.17 -11.93
N GLY A 102 -0.91 9.13 -11.23
CA GLY A 102 0.02 9.24 -10.11
C GLY A 102 1.34 9.87 -10.55
N LYS A 103 1.88 9.45 -11.70
CA LYS A 103 3.11 10.02 -12.27
C LYS A 103 2.94 11.48 -12.67
N ALA A 104 1.86 11.82 -13.37
CA ALA A 104 1.56 13.20 -13.76
C ALA A 104 1.35 14.10 -12.54
N ASN A 105 0.60 13.63 -11.52
CA ASN A 105 0.39 14.35 -10.27
C ASN A 105 1.70 14.56 -9.51
N GLY A 106 2.54 13.53 -9.39
CA GLY A 106 3.85 13.64 -8.75
C GLY A 106 4.74 14.68 -9.43
N THR A 107 4.79 14.70 -10.76
CA THR A 107 5.52 15.69 -11.53
C THR A 107 4.98 17.10 -11.28
N ARG A 108 3.66 17.29 -11.33
CA ARG A 108 3.04 18.61 -11.05
C ARG A 108 3.37 19.11 -9.66
N MET A 109 3.15 18.29 -8.64
CA MET A 109 3.44 18.66 -7.24
C MET A 109 4.92 19.02 -7.03
N CYS A 110 5.82 18.26 -7.67
CA CYS A 110 7.26 18.55 -7.59
C CYS A 110 7.58 19.93 -8.20
N LEU A 111 7.07 20.22 -9.39
CA LEU A 111 7.26 21.50 -10.05
C LEU A 111 6.61 22.66 -9.27
N GLU A 112 5.43 22.48 -8.72
CA GLU A 112 4.76 23.46 -7.86
C GLU A 112 5.60 23.80 -6.61
N ASN A 113 6.12 22.79 -5.93
CA ASN A 113 6.95 22.95 -4.75
C ASN A 113 8.28 23.67 -5.08
N ILE A 114 8.92 23.31 -6.21
CA ILE A 114 10.13 23.99 -6.69
C ILE A 114 9.81 25.44 -7.02
N GLY A 115 8.74 25.70 -7.75
CA GLY A 115 8.29 27.04 -8.08
C GLY A 115 8.04 27.89 -6.84
N CYS A 116 7.34 27.33 -5.85
CA CYS A 116 7.07 27.99 -4.58
C CYS A 116 8.36 28.29 -3.81
N PHE A 117 9.26 27.32 -3.69
CA PHE A 117 10.52 27.48 -2.95
C PHE A 117 11.45 28.56 -3.54
N PHE A 118 11.57 28.60 -4.88
CA PHE A 118 12.44 29.55 -5.56
C PHE A 118 11.74 30.86 -5.98
N GLY A 119 10.45 31.03 -5.69
CA GLY A 119 9.66 32.18 -6.16
C GLY A 119 9.52 32.26 -7.69
N ILE A 120 9.59 31.11 -8.38
CA ILE A 120 9.53 31.01 -9.83
C ILE A 120 8.12 30.58 -10.27
N ARG A 121 7.52 31.33 -11.18
CA ARG A 121 6.27 30.91 -11.80
C ARG A 121 6.56 29.92 -12.94
N ILE A 122 6.12 28.68 -12.79
CA ILE A 122 6.24 27.65 -13.83
C ILE A 122 4.93 27.64 -14.63
N GLU A 123 4.95 28.23 -15.84
CA GLU A 123 3.73 28.50 -16.60
C GLU A 123 3.04 27.23 -17.14
N LYS A 124 3.81 26.19 -17.44
CA LYS A 124 3.32 24.96 -18.11
C LYS A 124 2.99 23.79 -17.18
N ILE A 125 2.90 24.02 -15.88
CA ILE A 125 2.55 22.95 -14.91
C ILE A 125 1.21 22.28 -15.25
N LYS A 126 0.24 23.06 -15.72
CA LYS A 126 -1.09 22.56 -16.08
C LYS A 126 -1.11 21.71 -17.35
N GLU A 127 -0.07 21.76 -18.16
CA GLU A 127 0.08 20.96 -19.38
C GLU A 127 0.57 19.52 -19.11
N VAL A 128 0.99 19.22 -17.86
CA VAL A 128 1.32 17.85 -17.43
C VAL A 128 0.01 17.10 -17.22
N ILE A 129 -0.53 16.56 -18.31
CA ILE A 129 -1.79 15.81 -18.32
C ILE A 129 -1.45 14.32 -18.53
N PRO A 130 -2.00 13.40 -17.73
CA PRO A 130 -1.84 11.98 -17.98
C PRO A 130 -2.55 11.60 -19.29
N PRO A 131 -2.05 10.58 -20.02
CA PRO A 131 -2.78 10.06 -21.17
C PRO A 131 -4.16 9.55 -20.72
N ALA A 132 -5.17 9.78 -21.56
CA ALA A 132 -6.51 9.26 -21.30
C ALA A 132 -6.47 7.72 -21.18
N PRO A 133 -7.20 7.13 -20.24
CA PRO A 133 -7.26 5.67 -20.13
C PRO A 133 -7.95 5.09 -21.37
N THR A 134 -7.46 3.93 -21.82
CA THR A 134 -8.03 3.23 -23.00
C THR A 134 -9.48 2.82 -22.76
N ASN A 135 -9.80 2.45 -21.50
CA ASN A 135 -11.16 2.16 -21.04
C ASN A 135 -11.47 3.00 -19.80
N PRO A 136 -12.08 4.20 -19.97
CA PRO A 136 -12.37 5.09 -18.85
C PRO A 136 -13.50 4.59 -17.95
N PHE A 137 -14.28 3.63 -18.39
CA PHE A 137 -15.37 3.04 -17.64
C PHE A 137 -15.15 1.54 -17.46
N PHE A 138 -15.23 1.10 -16.21
CA PHE A 138 -15.16 -0.31 -15.86
C PHE A 138 -16.48 -0.71 -15.22
N ASP A 139 -17.26 -1.54 -15.93
CA ASP A 139 -18.54 -2.03 -15.41
C ASP A 139 -18.29 -3.20 -14.45
N LEU A 140 -18.35 -2.92 -13.15
CA LEU A 140 -18.24 -3.94 -12.10
C LEU A 140 -19.41 -4.93 -12.12
N GLY A 141 -20.54 -4.61 -12.79
CA GLY A 141 -21.67 -5.50 -12.93
C GLY A 141 -21.34 -6.82 -13.62
N GLN A 142 -20.38 -6.80 -14.56
CA GLN A 142 -19.90 -7.98 -15.27
C GLN A 142 -19.17 -9.00 -14.36
N PHE A 143 -18.73 -8.57 -13.18
CA PHE A 143 -17.98 -9.39 -12.23
C PHE A 143 -18.79 -9.82 -11.01
N LYS A 144 -20.09 -9.46 -10.93
CA LYS A 144 -20.96 -9.85 -9.82
C LYS A 144 -21.11 -11.36 -9.65
N GLU A 145 -20.92 -12.13 -10.71
CA GLU A 145 -20.99 -13.60 -10.69
C GLU A 145 -19.67 -14.27 -10.33
N HIS A 146 -18.54 -13.55 -10.39
CA HIS A 146 -17.23 -14.03 -10.00
C HIS A 146 -16.96 -13.71 -8.54
N ARG A 147 -17.77 -14.23 -7.63
CA ARG A 147 -17.33 -14.35 -6.24
C ARG A 147 -16.07 -15.20 -6.26
N TRP A 148 -14.98 -14.64 -5.77
CA TRP A 148 -13.80 -15.39 -5.40
C TRP A 148 -14.26 -16.51 -4.46
N LYS A 149 -14.52 -17.71 -5.01
CA LYS A 149 -14.79 -18.86 -4.18
C LYS A 149 -13.48 -19.14 -3.46
N LYS A 150 -13.49 -19.02 -2.13
CA LYS A 150 -12.41 -19.56 -1.32
C LYS A 150 -12.24 -21.02 -1.77
N PRO A 151 -11.02 -21.48 -2.10
CA PRO A 151 -10.79 -22.89 -2.31
C PRO A 151 -11.25 -23.60 -1.05
N SER A 152 -12.11 -24.60 -1.24
CA SER A 152 -12.60 -25.51 -0.21
C SER A 152 -11.48 -26.35 0.38
#